data_119d040baf7b01ec2d95670acf0df88b
#
_entry.id   119d040baf7b01ec2d95670acf0df88b
#
_cell.length_a   1.000
_cell.length_b   1.000
_cell.length_c   1.000
_cell.angle_alpha   90.00
_cell.angle_beta   90.00
_cell.angle_gamma   90.00
#
_symmetry.space_group_name_H-M   'P 1'
#
loop_
_entity.id
_entity.type
_entity.pdbx_description
1 polymer ?
#
loop_
_entity_poly.entity_id
_entity_poly.type
_entity_poly.pdbx_seq_one_letter_code
_entity_poly.pdbx_strand_id
1 'polypeptide(L)'
;MSKTRHIGKRMSQRGIRQSLVDLTLRFGEDVQDKCVLGRRGLEQLLRELRELERTTMQALDKGGVVVVQSDGALITAYDVDSYRRSRART
;
A
#
# COMPACT_ATOMS: atom_id res chain seq x y z
N MET A 1 12.19 -3.99 -13.93
CA MET A 1 13.55 -3.67 -14.42
C MET A 1 14.52 -4.79 -14.07
N SER A 2 15.32 -5.21 -15.03
CA SER A 2 16.34 -6.21 -14.75
C SER A 2 17.56 -5.57 -14.11
N LYS A 3 18.18 -6.29 -13.19
CA LYS A 3 19.41 -5.83 -12.56
C LYS A 3 20.60 -6.02 -13.51
N THR A 4 21.54 -5.09 -13.50
CA THR A 4 22.83 -5.30 -14.14
C THR A 4 23.71 -6.18 -13.24
N ARG A 5 24.76 -6.77 -13.79
CA ARG A 5 25.69 -7.60 -13.02
C ARG A 5 26.31 -6.88 -11.83
N HIS A 6 26.53 -5.57 -11.96
CA HIS A 6 27.23 -4.80 -10.94
C HIS A 6 26.34 -4.39 -9.77
N ILE A 7 25.04 -4.20 -10.00
CA ILE A 7 24.17 -3.70 -8.94
C ILE A 7 24.00 -4.72 -7.81
N GLY A 8 23.88 -6.01 -8.11
CA GLY A 8 23.73 -7.04 -7.08
C GLY A 8 24.96 -7.08 -6.15
N LYS A 9 26.15 -6.99 -6.72
CA LYS A 9 27.39 -6.97 -5.93
C LYS A 9 27.51 -5.72 -5.07
N ARG A 10 27.18 -4.56 -5.64
CA ARG A 10 27.22 -3.29 -4.90
C ARG A 10 26.22 -3.27 -3.75
N MET A 11 25.02 -3.81 -3.97
CA MET A 11 24.01 -3.93 -2.92
C MET A 11 24.50 -4.77 -1.76
N SER A 12 25.10 -5.93 -2.03
CA SER A 12 25.66 -6.79 -1.00
C SER A 12 26.75 -6.10 -0.20
N GLN A 13 27.65 -5.39 -0.87
CA GLN A 13 28.75 -4.68 -0.22
C GLN A 13 28.27 -3.58 0.71
N ARG A 14 27.14 -2.96 0.41
CA ARG A 14 26.57 -1.86 1.21
C ARG A 14 25.47 -2.31 2.15
N GLY A 15 25.19 -3.59 2.22
CA GLY A 15 24.13 -4.12 3.07
C GLY A 15 22.72 -3.74 2.60
N ILE A 16 22.55 -3.47 1.31
CA ILE A 16 21.24 -3.09 0.75
C ILE A 16 20.60 -4.34 0.14
N ARG A 17 19.47 -4.75 0.73
CA ARG A 17 18.69 -5.89 0.24
C ARG A 17 17.73 -5.46 -0.87
N GLN A 18 17.34 -6.42 -1.70
CA GLN A 18 16.40 -6.17 -2.79
C GLN A 18 15.09 -5.52 -2.29
N SER A 19 14.60 -5.95 -1.13
CA SER A 19 13.38 -5.38 -0.56
C SER A 19 13.49 -3.88 -0.30
N LEU A 20 14.68 -3.39 0.08
CA LEU A 20 14.92 -1.97 0.30
C LEU A 20 14.95 -1.20 -1.02
N VAL A 21 15.49 -1.81 -2.06
CA VAL A 21 15.47 -1.22 -3.40
C VAL A 21 14.04 -1.10 -3.90
N ASP A 22 13.26 -2.16 -3.76
CA ASP A 22 11.86 -2.20 -4.20
C ASP A 22 11.02 -1.16 -3.46
N LEU A 23 11.22 -1.04 -2.15
CA LEU A 23 10.54 -0.04 -1.34
C LEU A 23 10.87 1.37 -1.81
N THR A 24 12.15 1.63 -2.06
CA THR A 24 12.62 2.94 -2.51
C THR A 24 12.03 3.30 -3.87
N LEU A 25 12.04 2.36 -4.82
CA LEU A 25 11.49 2.59 -6.15
C LEU A 25 9.98 2.85 -6.11
N ARG A 26 9.28 2.21 -5.17
CA ARG A 26 7.84 2.34 -5.05
C ARG A 26 7.41 3.64 -4.38
N PHE A 27 8.11 4.07 -3.35
CA PHE A 27 7.68 5.18 -2.49
C PHE A 27 8.64 6.38 -2.50
N GLY A 28 9.78 6.25 -3.14
CA GLY A 28 10.76 7.32 -3.19
C GLY A 28 10.39 8.43 -4.15
N GLU A 29 11.14 9.49 -4.08
CA GLU A 29 10.99 10.66 -4.92
C GLU A 29 12.08 10.67 -5.99
N ASP A 30 11.68 10.93 -7.23
CA ASP A 30 12.64 11.01 -8.34
C ASP A 30 13.33 12.37 -8.32
N VAL A 31 14.64 12.35 -8.19
CA VAL A 31 15.48 13.56 -8.21
C VAL A 31 16.57 13.32 -9.25
N GLN A 32 16.43 13.97 -10.41
CA GLN A 32 17.33 13.76 -11.55
C GLN A 32 17.34 12.28 -11.97
N ASP A 33 18.52 11.63 -11.91
CA ASP A 33 18.68 10.22 -12.27
C ASP A 33 18.60 9.28 -11.07
N LYS A 34 18.16 9.82 -9.91
CA LYS A 34 18.11 9.07 -8.65
C LYS A 34 16.69 8.96 -8.14
N CYS A 35 16.41 7.89 -7.44
CA CYS A 35 15.19 7.73 -6.65
C CYS A 35 15.60 7.73 -5.18
N VAL A 36 15.04 8.64 -4.39
CA VAL A 36 15.45 8.85 -3.00
C VAL A 36 14.27 8.62 -2.06
N LEU A 37 14.48 7.75 -1.09
CA LEU A 37 13.53 7.56 0.01
C LEU A 37 14.29 7.87 1.30
N GLY A 38 14.24 9.11 1.73
CA GLY A 38 14.97 9.58 2.89
C GLY A 38 14.19 9.37 4.18
N ARG A 39 14.77 9.87 5.28
CA ARG A 39 14.22 9.68 6.61
C ARG A 39 12.79 10.21 6.74
N ARG A 40 12.52 11.42 6.23
CA ARG A 40 11.18 12.00 6.29
C ARG A 40 10.16 11.17 5.52
N GLY A 41 10.54 10.72 4.33
CA GLY A 41 9.68 9.87 3.52
C GLY A 41 9.38 8.54 4.19
N LEU A 42 10.38 7.95 4.83
CA LEU A 42 10.22 6.70 5.57
C LEU A 42 9.33 6.89 6.79
N GLU A 43 9.50 7.98 7.53
CA GLU A 43 8.66 8.28 8.69
C GLU A 43 7.21 8.53 8.28
N GLN A 44 7.01 9.25 7.17
CA GLN A 44 5.69 9.49 6.61
C GLN A 44 5.03 8.19 6.18
N LEU A 45 5.77 7.34 5.47
CA LEU A 45 5.28 6.04 5.04
C LEU A 45 4.88 5.18 6.23
N LEU A 46 5.68 5.18 7.28
CA LEU A 46 5.39 4.41 8.48
C LEU A 46 4.08 4.88 9.13
N ARG A 47 3.84 6.18 9.20
CA ARG A 47 2.58 6.73 9.72
C ARG A 47 1.39 6.29 8.87
N GLU A 48 1.53 6.34 7.56
CA GLU A 48 0.47 5.93 6.64
C GLU A 48 0.18 4.43 6.75
N LEU A 49 1.21 3.61 6.90
CA LEU A 49 1.04 2.17 7.08
C LEU A 49 0.31 1.84 8.38
N ARG A 50 0.64 2.56 9.47
CA ARG A 50 -0.04 2.37 10.76
C ARG A 50 -1.51 2.76 10.68
N GLU A 51 -1.80 3.86 9.98
CA GLU A 51 -3.18 4.31 9.78
C GLU A 51 -3.95 3.32 8.91
N LEU A 52 -3.32 2.83 7.84
CA LEU A 52 -3.93 1.83 6.96
C LEU A 52 -4.19 0.53 7.71
N GLU A 53 -3.26 0.10 8.54
CA GLU A 53 -3.44 -1.09 9.38
C GLU A 53 -4.64 -0.93 10.28
N ARG A 54 -4.77 0.21 10.97
CA ARG A 54 -5.88 0.49 11.87
C ARG A 54 -7.21 0.44 11.14
N THR A 55 -7.29 1.11 9.99
CA THR A 55 -8.50 1.13 9.17
C THR A 55 -8.84 -0.27 8.63
N THR A 56 -7.82 -1.02 8.24
CA THR A 56 -8.00 -2.39 7.76
C THR A 56 -8.57 -3.29 8.85
N MET A 57 -8.10 -3.14 10.08
CA MET A 57 -8.62 -3.89 11.21
C MET A 57 -10.08 -3.56 11.49
N GLN A 58 -10.46 -2.28 11.36
CA GLN A 58 -11.86 -1.87 11.49
C GLN A 58 -12.74 -2.49 10.41
N ALA A 59 -12.26 -2.54 9.19
CA ALA A 59 -12.97 -3.18 8.10
C ALA A 59 -13.13 -4.68 8.34
N LEU A 60 -12.09 -5.31 8.87
CA LEU A 60 -12.10 -6.74 9.20
C LEU A 60 -13.13 -7.05 10.29
N ASP A 61 -13.24 -6.17 11.30
CA ASP A 61 -14.24 -6.32 12.36
C ASP A 61 -15.68 -6.29 11.83
N LYS A 62 -15.88 -5.60 10.71
CA LYS A 62 -17.18 -5.54 10.03
C LYS A 62 -17.39 -6.67 9.02
N GLY A 63 -16.41 -7.56 8.89
CA GLY A 63 -16.47 -8.61 7.87
C GLY A 63 -16.25 -8.12 6.46
N GLY A 64 -15.74 -6.91 6.32
CA GLY A 64 -15.53 -6.23 5.06
C GLY A 64 -16.53 -5.11 4.81
N VAL A 65 -16.31 -4.35 3.77
CA VAL A 65 -17.13 -3.17 3.45
C VAL A 65 -17.51 -3.20 1.96
N VAL A 66 -18.76 -2.85 1.68
CA VAL A 66 -19.28 -2.69 0.33
C VAL A 66 -19.53 -1.21 0.08
N VAL A 67 -19.02 -0.70 -1.02
CA VAL A 67 -19.25 0.67 -1.43
C VAL A 67 -20.00 0.66 -2.76
N VAL A 68 -21.10 1.38 -2.80
CA VAL A 68 -21.90 1.53 -4.03
C VAL A 68 -21.60 2.89 -4.63
N GLN A 69 -21.21 2.92 -5.89
CA GLN A 69 -20.89 4.17 -6.58
C GLN A 69 -21.45 4.11 -8.01
N SER A 70 -21.73 5.27 -8.55
CA SER A 70 -22.24 5.44 -9.90
C SER A 70 -21.64 6.72 -10.48
N ASP A 71 -21.07 6.62 -11.67
CA ASP A 71 -20.44 7.75 -12.36
C ASP A 71 -19.44 8.50 -11.48
N GLY A 72 -18.67 7.78 -10.69
CA GLY A 72 -17.68 8.34 -9.80
C GLY A 72 -18.23 8.94 -8.51
N ALA A 73 -19.54 8.95 -8.31
CA ALA A 73 -20.16 9.48 -7.10
C ALA A 73 -20.48 8.36 -6.13
N LEU A 74 -20.16 8.59 -4.85
CA LEU A 74 -20.49 7.67 -3.77
C LEU A 74 -21.99 7.74 -3.46
N ILE A 75 -22.66 6.59 -3.53
CA ILE A 75 -24.10 6.50 -3.23
C ILE A 75 -24.32 6.06 -1.79
N THR A 76 -23.72 4.95 -1.38
CA THR A 76 -23.86 4.42 -0.03
C THR A 76 -22.74 3.43 0.28
N ALA A 77 -22.63 3.07 1.55
CA ALA A 77 -21.67 2.05 1.99
C ALA A 77 -22.29 1.26 3.14
N TYR A 78 -21.97 -0.02 3.22
CA TYR A 78 -22.45 -0.89 4.30
C TYR A 78 -21.50 -2.08 4.45
N ASP A 79 -21.68 -2.84 5.55
CA ASP A 79 -20.81 -3.98 5.79
C ASP A 79 -21.18 -5.19 4.90
N VAL A 80 -20.20 -6.07 4.69
CA VAL A 80 -20.38 -7.25 3.83
C VAL A 80 -21.43 -8.18 4.38
N ASP A 81 -21.54 -8.32 5.71
CA ASP A 81 -22.54 -9.21 6.31
C ASP A 81 -23.96 -8.75 6.02
N SER A 82 -24.20 -7.44 6.07
CA SER A 82 -25.48 -6.87 5.67
C SER A 82 -25.79 -7.13 4.19
N TYR A 83 -24.79 -7.00 3.33
CA TYR A 83 -24.93 -7.29 1.91
C TYR A 83 -25.29 -8.75 1.68
N ARG A 84 -24.60 -9.69 2.34
CA ARG A 84 -24.86 -11.12 2.21
C ARG A 84 -26.26 -11.52 2.71
N ARG A 85 -26.69 -10.93 3.84
CA ARG A 85 -28.05 -11.16 4.37
C ARG A 85 -29.10 -10.68 3.39
N SER A 86 -28.89 -9.51 2.80
CA SER A 86 -29.81 -8.95 1.81
C SER A 86 -29.91 -9.87 0.58
N ARG A 87 -28.80 -10.42 0.11
CA ARG A 87 -28.81 -11.36 -1.02
C ARG A 87 -29.48 -12.69 -0.69
N ALA A 88 -29.29 -13.16 0.54
CA ALA A 88 -29.89 -14.42 0.98
C ALA A 88 -31.42 -14.38 1.03
N ARG A 89 -32.00 -13.20 1.17
CA ARG A 89 -33.46 -13.01 1.23
C ARG A 89 -34.11 -12.98 -0.13
N THR A 90 -33.35 -12.85 -1.17
CA THR A 90 -33.87 -12.87 -2.54
C THR A 90 -33.70 -14.27 -3.14
#